data_01e9986084fae4b54e196a460e5bad4b
#
_entry.id   01e9986084fae4b54e196a460e5bad4b
#
_cell.length_a   1.000
_cell.length_b   1.000
_cell.length_c   1.000
_cell.angle_alpha   90.00
_cell.angle_beta   90.00
_cell.angle_gamma   90.00
#
_symmetry.space_group_name_H-M   'P 1'
#
loop_
_entity.id
_entity.type
_entity.pdbx_description
1 polymer ?
#
loop_
_entity_poly.entity_id
_entity_poly.type
_entity_poly.pdbx_seq_one_letter_code
_entity_poly.pdbx_strand_id
1 'polypeptide(L)'
;IEAAMDAVRSGSQPELTTRQKHLRECWVVPEEGADLAKIENDIKTMKNYFDEYDTTVNFITEEEFDAKHNKMPHGGFVMRSGLTGDGEKTHQMIEYSLKLESNPEFTASVLICFARALARLKEEGATGCKTAFDIAPAYLSKLSGEELRASML
;
A
#
# COMPACT_ATOMS: atom_id res chain seq x y z
N ILE A 1 10.13 -0.08 12.87
CA ILE A 1 9.08 -0.88 12.18
C ILE A 1 9.03 -2.30 12.76
N GLU A 2 10.15 -3.02 12.86
CA GLU A 2 10.18 -4.40 13.40
C GLU A 2 9.57 -4.49 14.80
N ALA A 3 9.96 -3.60 15.71
CA ALA A 3 9.39 -3.58 17.05
C ALA A 3 7.87 -3.30 17.08
N ALA A 4 7.36 -2.50 16.13
CA ALA A 4 5.94 -2.27 15.96
C ALA A 4 5.22 -3.53 15.45
N MET A 5 5.83 -4.23 14.50
CA MET A 5 5.31 -5.49 13.97
C MET A 5 5.27 -6.57 15.06
N ASP A 6 6.33 -6.71 15.83
CA ASP A 6 6.40 -7.68 16.92
C ASP A 6 5.41 -7.38 18.05
N ALA A 7 5.19 -6.11 18.37
CA ALA A 7 4.17 -5.70 19.31
C ALA A 7 2.76 -6.12 18.86
N VAL A 8 2.42 -5.94 17.58
CA VAL A 8 1.14 -6.40 17.02
C VAL A 8 1.07 -7.93 17.00
N ARG A 9 2.14 -8.62 16.59
CA ARG A 9 2.21 -10.10 16.58
C ARG A 9 2.05 -10.73 17.94
N SER A 10 2.51 -10.06 19.00
CA SER A 10 2.31 -10.53 20.37
C SER A 10 0.86 -10.49 20.84
N GLY A 11 -0.06 -9.98 20.02
CA GLY A 11 -1.46 -9.82 20.35
C GLY A 11 -1.79 -8.50 21.06
N SER A 12 -0.79 -7.63 21.28
CA SER A 12 -1.05 -6.30 21.80
C SER A 12 -1.69 -5.40 20.74
N GLN A 13 -2.36 -4.34 21.20
CA GLN A 13 -2.94 -3.32 20.33
C GLN A 13 -2.24 -1.98 20.59
N PRO A 14 -0.97 -1.82 20.15
CA PRO A 14 -0.20 -0.63 20.45
C PRO A 14 -0.74 0.58 19.69
N GLU A 15 -0.78 1.73 20.34
CA GLU A 15 -0.92 3.01 19.64
C GLU A 15 0.42 3.36 19.01
N LEU A 16 0.46 3.38 17.68
CA LEU A 16 1.69 3.59 16.90
C LEU A 16 1.61 4.93 16.17
N THR A 17 2.69 5.69 16.27
CA THR A 17 2.88 6.91 15.47
C THR A 17 3.15 6.56 13.99
N THR A 18 3.01 7.55 13.11
CA THR A 18 3.35 7.41 11.69
C THR A 18 4.79 6.94 11.50
N ARG A 19 5.75 7.50 12.25
CA ARG A 19 7.18 7.15 12.19
C ARG A 19 7.45 5.69 12.60
N GLN A 20 6.70 5.16 13.55
CA GLN A 20 6.84 3.76 13.97
C GLN A 20 6.28 2.75 12.95
N LYS A 21 5.37 3.19 12.08
CA LYS A 21 4.70 2.33 11.09
C LYS A 21 5.28 2.43 9.70
N HIS A 22 6.00 3.49 9.37
CA HIS A 22 6.34 3.81 8.01
C HIS A 22 7.72 4.46 7.90
N LEU A 23 8.57 3.88 7.06
CA LEU A 23 9.84 4.45 6.62
C LEU A 23 9.70 4.90 5.17
N ARG A 24 10.30 6.02 4.81
CA ARG A 24 10.42 6.48 3.42
C ARG A 24 11.88 6.50 3.00
N GLU A 25 12.12 5.94 1.83
CA GLU A 25 13.42 5.97 1.18
C GLU A 25 13.27 6.61 -0.21
N CYS A 26 14.07 7.61 -0.47
CA CYS A 26 14.09 8.31 -1.75
C CYS A 26 15.42 8.04 -2.45
N TRP A 27 15.38 7.77 -3.74
CA TRP A 27 16.55 7.70 -4.62
C TRP A 27 16.43 8.83 -5.62
N VAL A 28 17.41 9.72 -5.60
CA VAL A 28 17.40 10.97 -6.36
C VAL A 28 18.61 11.02 -7.27
N VAL A 29 18.38 11.28 -8.54
CA VAL A 29 19.44 11.60 -9.51
C VAL A 29 19.51 13.13 -9.56
N PRO A 30 20.53 13.76 -8.95
CA PRO A 30 20.66 15.21 -8.94
C PRO A 30 21.21 15.70 -10.27
N GLU A 31 20.83 16.91 -10.67
CA GLU A 31 21.50 17.61 -11.76
C GLU A 31 22.94 17.98 -11.39
N GLU A 32 23.81 18.14 -12.40
CA GLU A 32 25.20 18.55 -12.20
C GLU A 32 25.29 19.90 -11.48
N GLY A 33 26.04 19.95 -10.38
CA GLY A 33 26.19 21.16 -9.58
C GLY A 33 25.03 21.48 -8.61
N ALA A 34 24.06 20.58 -8.48
CA ALA A 34 22.95 20.78 -7.55
C ALA A 34 23.41 20.78 -6.07
N ASP A 35 22.78 21.60 -5.25
CA ASP A 35 22.99 21.61 -3.80
C ASP A 35 22.25 20.42 -3.15
N LEU A 36 23.00 19.34 -2.93
CA LEU A 36 22.48 18.09 -2.37
C LEU A 36 21.88 18.28 -0.98
N ALA A 37 22.49 19.12 -0.14
CA ALA A 37 22.01 19.38 1.21
C ALA A 37 20.65 20.12 1.19
N LYS A 38 20.49 21.05 0.25
CA LYS A 38 19.23 21.74 0.05
C LYS A 38 18.15 20.77 -0.45
N ILE A 39 18.45 19.93 -1.44
CA ILE A 39 17.51 18.93 -1.98
C ILE A 39 17.04 17.98 -0.87
N GLU A 40 17.97 17.44 -0.09
CA GLU A 40 17.66 16.55 1.04
C GLU A 40 16.74 17.24 2.06
N ASN A 41 17.05 18.48 2.44
CA ASN A 41 16.25 19.24 3.36
C ASN A 41 14.84 19.52 2.80
N ASP A 42 14.75 19.95 1.56
CA ASP A 42 13.47 20.27 0.90
C ASP A 42 12.56 19.03 0.82
N ILE A 43 13.13 17.85 0.55
CA ILE A 43 12.39 16.59 0.56
C ILE A 43 11.91 16.28 1.99
N LYS A 44 12.81 16.23 2.97
CA LYS A 44 12.48 15.83 4.35
C LYS A 44 11.48 16.76 5.04
N THR A 45 11.43 18.02 4.64
CA THR A 45 10.53 19.04 5.23
C THR A 45 9.28 19.31 4.40
N MET A 46 9.06 18.59 3.32
CA MET A 46 7.88 18.75 2.47
C MET A 46 6.60 18.43 3.24
N LYS A 47 5.82 19.48 3.49
CA LYS A 47 4.58 19.39 4.29
C LYS A 47 3.55 18.46 3.67
N ASN A 48 2.87 17.72 4.54
CA ASN A 48 1.81 16.77 4.20
C ASN A 48 2.29 15.59 3.31
N TYR A 49 3.59 15.44 3.12
CA TYR A 49 4.13 14.36 2.29
C TYR A 49 5.28 13.62 2.94
N PHE A 50 6.30 14.31 3.45
CA PHE A 50 7.48 13.69 4.07
C PHE A 50 7.73 14.11 5.52
N ASP A 51 7.26 15.27 5.95
CA ASP A 51 7.59 15.89 7.23
C ASP A 51 7.16 15.07 8.47
N GLU A 52 6.16 14.20 8.31
CA GLU A 52 5.69 13.30 9.38
C GLU A 52 6.39 11.93 9.40
N TYR A 53 7.32 11.67 8.47
CA TYR A 53 7.99 10.38 8.32
C TYR A 53 9.48 10.46 8.62
N ASP A 54 10.06 9.32 8.98
CA ASP A 54 11.51 9.15 8.90
C ASP A 54 11.87 8.88 7.43
N THR A 55 12.59 9.84 6.84
CA THR A 55 12.91 9.82 5.42
C THR A 55 14.42 9.78 5.21
N THR A 56 14.88 8.79 4.46
CA THR A 56 16.26 8.70 3.97
C THR A 56 16.30 9.16 2.52
N VAL A 57 17.24 10.03 2.18
CA VAL A 57 17.47 10.48 0.81
C VAL A 57 18.82 9.96 0.35
N ASN A 58 18.81 9.15 -0.71
CA ASN A 58 19.99 8.57 -1.34
C ASN A 58 20.22 9.26 -2.69
N PHE A 59 21.39 9.84 -2.88
CA PHE A 59 21.78 10.38 -4.18
C PHE A 59 22.52 9.30 -4.98
N ILE A 60 22.04 9.01 -6.18
CA ILE A 60 22.51 7.95 -7.05
C ILE A 60 22.75 8.47 -8.47
N THR A 61 23.42 7.67 -9.30
CA THR A 61 23.58 7.99 -10.72
C THR A 61 22.37 7.58 -11.54
N GLU A 62 22.26 8.11 -12.78
CA GLU A 62 21.21 7.73 -13.71
C GLU A 62 21.29 6.24 -14.08
N GLU A 63 22.50 5.70 -14.25
CA GLU A 63 22.71 4.28 -14.54
C GLU A 63 22.24 3.39 -13.37
N GLU A 64 22.45 3.81 -12.14
CA GLU A 64 21.98 3.08 -10.97
C GLU A 64 20.46 3.16 -10.85
N PHE A 65 19.88 4.32 -11.12
CA PHE A 65 18.42 4.51 -11.15
C PHE A 65 17.79 3.58 -12.18
N ASP A 66 18.28 3.57 -13.41
CA ASP A 66 17.76 2.72 -14.48
C ASP A 66 17.91 1.24 -14.19
N ALA A 67 19.01 0.84 -13.57
CA ALA A 67 19.26 -0.57 -13.25
C ALA A 67 18.40 -1.10 -12.10
N LYS A 68 18.05 -0.27 -11.10
CA LYS A 68 17.48 -0.74 -9.83
C LYS A 68 16.14 -0.12 -9.43
N HIS A 69 15.82 1.10 -9.88
CA HIS A 69 14.74 1.90 -9.32
C HIS A 69 13.67 2.36 -10.33
N ASN A 70 13.92 2.30 -11.63
CA ASN A 70 13.01 2.80 -12.66
C ASN A 70 11.67 2.09 -12.73
N LYS A 71 11.55 0.87 -12.19
CA LYS A 71 10.29 0.11 -12.13
C LYS A 71 9.36 0.54 -10.99
N MET A 72 9.81 1.41 -10.10
CA MET A 72 9.07 1.86 -8.91
C MET A 72 8.52 0.69 -8.09
N PRO A 73 9.40 -0.18 -7.55
CA PRO A 73 8.99 -1.28 -6.69
C PRO A 73 8.32 -0.74 -5.42
N HIS A 74 7.35 -1.49 -4.90
CA HIS A 74 6.64 -1.12 -3.68
C HIS A 74 6.28 -2.36 -2.88
N GLY A 75 6.06 -2.18 -1.58
CA GLY A 75 5.65 -3.28 -0.73
C GLY A 75 5.38 -2.87 0.69
N GLY A 76 4.94 -3.83 1.49
CA GLY A 76 4.65 -3.59 2.90
C GLY A 76 3.89 -4.73 3.53
N PHE A 77 3.49 -4.48 4.77
CA PHE A 77 2.71 -5.41 5.59
C PHE A 77 1.47 -4.73 6.11
N VAL A 78 0.38 -5.45 6.14
CA VAL A 78 -0.83 -5.08 6.89
C VAL A 78 -1.03 -6.14 7.96
N MET A 79 -0.96 -5.72 9.21
CA MET A 79 -1.11 -6.58 10.37
C MET A 79 -2.23 -6.07 11.24
N ARG A 80 -3.11 -6.96 11.66
CA ARG A 80 -4.17 -6.65 12.62
C ARG A 80 -4.29 -7.77 13.63
N SER A 81 -4.08 -7.45 14.89
CA SER A 81 -4.46 -8.29 16.02
C SER A 81 -5.83 -7.87 16.55
N GLY A 82 -6.55 -8.80 17.13
CA GLY A 82 -7.85 -8.56 17.74
C GLY A 82 -8.26 -9.68 18.67
N LEU A 83 -9.30 -9.45 19.43
CA LEU A 83 -9.89 -10.40 20.34
C LEU A 83 -11.29 -10.78 19.86
N THR A 84 -11.65 -12.05 20.00
CA THR A 84 -12.97 -12.59 19.66
C THR A 84 -13.48 -13.54 20.74
N GLY A 85 -14.73 -13.97 20.59
CA GLY A 85 -15.36 -14.91 21.51
C GLY A 85 -15.97 -14.26 22.75
N ASP A 86 -16.59 -15.08 23.60
CA ASP A 86 -17.18 -14.63 24.84
C ASP A 86 -16.10 -14.11 25.81
N GLY A 87 -16.29 -12.87 26.26
CA GLY A 87 -15.33 -12.17 27.12
C GLY A 87 -14.03 -11.77 26.41
N GLU A 88 -14.01 -11.71 25.07
CA GLU A 88 -12.88 -11.23 24.26
C GLU A 88 -11.52 -11.86 24.66
N LYS A 89 -11.51 -13.19 24.80
CA LYS A 89 -10.32 -13.92 25.30
C LYS A 89 -9.53 -14.63 24.22
N THR A 90 -10.10 -14.79 23.01
CA THR A 90 -9.44 -15.51 21.92
C THR A 90 -8.70 -14.53 21.01
N HIS A 91 -7.38 -14.63 20.98
CA HIS A 91 -6.53 -13.81 20.13
C HIS A 91 -6.61 -14.27 18.69
N GLN A 92 -6.78 -13.30 17.80
CA GLN A 92 -6.75 -13.49 16.35
C GLN A 92 -5.71 -12.57 15.73
N MET A 93 -5.04 -13.05 14.68
CA MET A 93 -4.07 -12.29 13.90
C MET A 93 -4.37 -12.46 12.42
N ILE A 94 -4.38 -11.35 11.69
CA ILE A 94 -4.36 -11.33 10.23
C ILE A 94 -3.10 -10.60 9.79
N GLU A 95 -2.35 -11.20 8.90
CA GLU A 95 -1.15 -10.61 8.32
C GLU A 95 -1.17 -10.78 6.81
N TYR A 96 -0.99 -9.67 6.08
CA TYR A 96 -0.82 -9.64 4.64
C TYR A 96 0.54 -9.02 4.31
N SER A 97 1.22 -9.61 3.35
CA SER A 97 2.43 -9.05 2.75
C SER A 97 2.16 -8.67 1.30
N LEU A 98 2.61 -7.50 0.89
CA LEU A 98 2.57 -7.02 -0.47
C LEU A 98 4.00 -6.80 -0.97
N LYS A 99 4.32 -7.36 -2.13
CA LYS A 99 5.60 -7.15 -2.81
C LYS A 99 5.34 -6.93 -4.29
N LEU A 100 5.48 -5.71 -4.74
CA LEU A 100 5.25 -5.29 -6.12
C LEU A 100 6.57 -5.00 -6.81
N GLU A 101 6.77 -5.55 -7.98
CA GLU A 101 7.89 -5.20 -8.85
C GLU A 101 7.64 -3.83 -9.51
N SER A 102 6.38 -3.53 -9.84
CA SER A 102 5.95 -2.24 -10.39
C SER A 102 4.65 -1.79 -9.72
N ASN A 103 4.72 -0.75 -8.90
CA ASN A 103 3.54 -0.14 -8.29
C ASN A 103 2.59 0.47 -9.33
N PRO A 104 3.07 1.18 -10.38
CA PRO A 104 2.19 1.72 -11.42
C PRO A 104 1.38 0.65 -12.15
N GLU A 105 1.98 -0.48 -12.52
CA GLU A 105 1.28 -1.58 -13.20
C GLU A 105 0.23 -2.24 -12.32
N PHE A 106 0.57 -2.48 -11.06
CA PHE A 106 -0.38 -3.03 -10.09
C PHE A 106 -1.57 -2.08 -9.90
N THR A 107 -1.31 -0.80 -9.69
CA THR A 107 -2.35 0.21 -9.49
C THR A 107 -3.24 0.36 -10.72
N ALA A 108 -2.66 0.37 -11.92
CA ALA A 108 -3.41 0.39 -13.16
C ALA A 108 -4.34 -0.85 -13.30
N SER A 109 -3.84 -2.03 -12.94
CA SER A 109 -4.63 -3.25 -12.94
C SER A 109 -5.81 -3.19 -11.97
N VAL A 110 -5.60 -2.64 -10.77
CA VAL A 110 -6.67 -2.42 -9.78
C VAL A 110 -7.72 -1.45 -10.32
N LEU A 111 -7.30 -0.33 -10.93
CA LEU A 111 -8.21 0.64 -11.53
C LEU A 111 -9.07 0.02 -12.64
N ILE A 112 -8.50 -0.87 -13.47
CA ILE A 112 -9.25 -1.60 -14.50
C ILE A 112 -10.29 -2.53 -13.87
N CYS A 113 -9.97 -3.20 -12.75
CA CYS A 113 -10.94 -4.02 -12.04
C CYS A 113 -12.12 -3.19 -11.53
N PHE A 114 -11.88 -2.02 -10.94
CA PHE A 114 -12.93 -1.12 -10.48
C PHE A 114 -13.74 -0.53 -11.64
N ALA A 115 -13.11 -0.18 -12.75
CA ALA A 115 -13.81 0.27 -13.96
C ALA A 115 -14.79 -0.79 -14.47
N ARG A 116 -14.39 -2.07 -14.48
CA ARG A 116 -15.26 -3.20 -14.82
C ARG A 116 -16.45 -3.31 -13.85
N ALA A 117 -16.19 -3.20 -12.56
CA ALA A 117 -17.23 -3.24 -11.54
C ALA A 117 -18.26 -2.13 -11.73
N LEU A 118 -17.80 -0.91 -11.99
CA LEU A 118 -18.69 0.24 -12.26
C LEU A 118 -19.52 0.05 -13.53
N ALA A 119 -18.96 -0.52 -14.60
CA ALA A 119 -19.71 -0.83 -15.80
C ALA A 119 -20.86 -1.82 -15.52
N ARG A 120 -20.59 -2.90 -14.81
CA ARG A 120 -21.60 -3.89 -14.41
C ARG A 120 -22.70 -3.27 -13.50
N LEU A 121 -22.29 -2.51 -12.50
CA LEU A 121 -23.24 -1.83 -11.60
C LEU A 121 -24.13 -0.85 -12.38
N LYS A 122 -23.58 -0.15 -13.38
CA LYS A 122 -24.37 0.73 -14.25
C LYS A 122 -25.39 -0.06 -15.08
N GLU A 123 -25.02 -1.19 -15.64
CA GLU A 123 -25.95 -2.08 -16.37
C GLU A 123 -27.09 -2.58 -15.48
N GLU A 124 -26.82 -2.78 -14.19
CA GLU A 124 -27.82 -3.14 -13.17
C GLU A 124 -28.64 -1.95 -12.67
N GLY A 125 -28.44 -0.74 -13.21
CA GLY A 125 -29.19 0.47 -12.85
C GLY A 125 -28.69 1.21 -11.62
N ALA A 126 -27.49 0.87 -11.11
CA ALA A 126 -26.91 1.60 -9.98
C ALA A 126 -26.57 3.05 -10.35
N THR A 127 -26.86 3.97 -9.42
CA THR A 127 -26.58 5.41 -9.55
C THR A 127 -25.81 5.94 -8.35
N GLY A 128 -25.29 7.15 -8.48
CA GLY A 128 -24.53 7.83 -7.42
C GLY A 128 -23.09 7.38 -7.31
N CYS A 129 -22.34 8.03 -6.41
CA CYS A 129 -20.95 7.72 -6.12
C CYS A 129 -20.86 6.35 -5.43
N LYS A 130 -19.88 5.55 -5.83
CA LYS A 130 -19.52 4.27 -5.21
C LYS A 130 -18.09 4.29 -4.72
N THR A 131 -17.87 3.68 -3.57
CA THR A 131 -16.55 3.47 -2.98
C THR A 131 -16.14 1.99 -3.06
N ALA A 132 -14.92 1.66 -2.69
CA ALA A 132 -14.48 0.27 -2.61
C ALA A 132 -15.33 -0.59 -1.65
N PHE A 133 -15.98 0.03 -0.66
CA PHE A 133 -16.85 -0.66 0.29
C PHE A 133 -18.24 -1.03 -0.28
N ASP A 134 -18.62 -0.40 -1.38
CA ASP A 134 -19.91 -0.65 -2.04
C ASP A 134 -19.83 -1.75 -3.11
N ILE A 135 -18.63 -2.29 -3.37
CA ILE A 135 -18.36 -3.20 -4.48
C ILE A 135 -18.04 -4.58 -3.96
N ALA A 136 -18.90 -5.55 -4.24
CA ALA A 136 -18.63 -6.94 -3.93
C ALA A 136 -17.45 -7.46 -4.78
N PRO A 137 -16.54 -8.29 -4.23
CA PRO A 137 -15.35 -8.78 -4.92
C PRO A 137 -15.61 -9.43 -6.27
N ALA A 138 -16.75 -10.10 -6.45
CA ALA A 138 -17.13 -10.73 -7.72
C ALA A 138 -17.27 -9.74 -8.88
N TYR A 139 -17.61 -8.48 -8.62
CA TYR A 139 -17.68 -7.45 -9.67
C TYR A 139 -16.31 -7.08 -10.23
N LEU A 140 -15.24 -7.26 -9.45
CA LEU A 140 -13.87 -6.93 -9.84
C LEU A 140 -13.27 -7.94 -10.83
N SER A 141 -13.74 -9.19 -10.78
CA SER A 141 -13.24 -10.29 -11.63
C SER A 141 -13.78 -10.26 -13.05
N LYS A 142 -13.03 -10.87 -13.98
CA LYS A 142 -13.53 -11.20 -15.33
C LYS A 142 -14.48 -12.40 -15.29
N LEU A 143 -14.28 -13.29 -14.33
CA LEU A 143 -15.06 -14.51 -14.16
C LEU A 143 -16.46 -14.21 -13.61
N SER A 144 -17.41 -15.04 -13.93
CA SER A 144 -18.74 -15.04 -13.31
C SER A 144 -18.67 -15.49 -11.84
N GLY A 145 -19.70 -15.19 -11.06
CA GLY A 145 -19.79 -15.67 -9.67
C GLY A 145 -19.78 -17.20 -9.56
N GLU A 146 -20.29 -17.92 -10.57
CA GLU A 146 -20.24 -19.38 -10.64
C GLU A 146 -18.82 -19.90 -10.85
N GLU A 147 -18.12 -19.35 -11.86
CA GLU A 147 -16.73 -19.70 -12.11
C GLU A 147 -15.79 -19.38 -10.94
N LEU A 148 -16.03 -18.27 -10.24
CA LEU A 148 -15.28 -17.93 -9.03
C LEU A 148 -15.50 -18.96 -7.91
N ARG A 149 -16.75 -19.36 -7.67
CA ARG A 149 -17.02 -20.39 -6.66
C ARG A 149 -16.40 -21.73 -7.03
N ALA A 150 -16.44 -22.09 -8.31
CA ALA A 150 -15.89 -23.37 -8.76
C ALA A 150 -14.35 -23.41 -8.72
N SER A 151 -13.67 -22.26 -8.83
CA SER A 151 -12.21 -22.19 -8.94
C SER A 151 -11.51 -21.73 -7.65
N MET A 152 -12.21 -21.07 -6.74
CA MET A 152 -11.60 -20.44 -5.55
C MET A 152 -12.17 -20.94 -4.21
N LEU A 153 -13.26 -21.69 -4.20
CA LEU A 153 -13.86 -22.31 -3.01
C LEU A 153 -13.89 -23.82 -3.13
#